data_81cd5e32419279a6e6a164a2b5fe6d9c
#
_entry.id   81cd5e32419279a6e6a164a2b5fe6d9c
#
_cell.length_a   1.000
_cell.length_b   1.000
_cell.length_c   1.000
_cell.angle_alpha   90.00
_cell.angle_beta   90.00
_cell.angle_gamma   90.00
#
_symmetry.space_group_name_H-M   'P 1'
#
loop_
_entity.id
_entity.type
_entity.pdbx_description
1 polymer ?
#
loop_
_entity_poly.entity_id
_entity_poly.type
_entity_poly.pdbx_seq_one_letter_code
_entity_poly.pdbx_strand_id
1 'polypeptide(L)'
;MPGGSPASIPPIADSPSIEPGARLLTCGGIPRYAPAMTHHIHIVGAGLAGSEAAWQLAQAGYKVRLSEMRGGGDTTPAHHTNDCAELVCSNSFRSDDADSNAVGLLHQEMRALGSLILREGDVHRVPAGSALAVDRDGFSQGVTAALAAHPNIEIVRERVDALPEGLAIVATGPLTAPALSDSIAAETGRDALAFFDAIAPIVHRDSIDMDVAWFQSRWGKGDGTDYINCPLDKEQYHAFVAALVAGEKTEFREWENVPYFEGCMPIEVMAERGPETLRFGPMKGVGLDDPRTGRWPYAAVQLRQDNRQGTLWNIVGFQTKLKHAEQVRLFRTIPGLEKAEFARLGGLHRNTFLRSPELLDATLRLRSRPAIRFAGQVTGCEGYVESAAIGLLAGRFAAAELAGATPAIPPVETALGALLAHITGEARAESYQPMNVNFGLFPPITGRTKKADRKKMYTDRARAALAGWMAA
;
A
#
# COMPACT_ATOMS: atom_id res chain seq x y z
N MET A 1 32.19 -41.76 32.50
CA MET A 1 32.09 -42.64 31.33
C MET A 1 30.74 -43.29 31.33
N PRO A 2 29.94 -43.38 30.24
CA PRO A 2 30.17 -43.20 28.81
C PRO A 2 29.36 -42.01 28.24
N GLY A 3 29.73 -41.44 27.26
CA GLY A 3 29.82 -41.33 25.84
C GLY A 3 28.52 -41.49 25.07
N GLY A 4 27.75 -40.37 24.87
CA GLY A 4 26.61 -40.35 23.97
C GLY A 4 26.93 -39.64 22.67
N SER A 5 26.97 -40.40 21.55
CA SER A 5 27.11 -39.92 20.18
C SER A 5 25.93 -39.02 19.75
N PRO A 6 26.13 -38.03 18.88
CA PRO A 6 25.06 -37.22 18.36
C PRO A 6 24.19 -38.00 17.36
N ALA A 7 22.89 -37.86 17.48
CA ALA A 7 21.90 -38.46 16.58
C ALA A 7 22.03 -37.89 15.18
N SER A 8 22.14 -38.80 14.21
CA SER A 8 22.15 -38.53 12.77
C SER A 8 20.75 -38.05 12.31
N ILE A 9 20.71 -36.95 11.61
CA ILE A 9 19.53 -36.41 10.88
C ILE A 9 19.23 -37.35 9.71
N PRO A 10 18.01 -37.81 9.50
CA PRO A 10 17.64 -38.60 8.33
C PRO A 10 17.67 -37.73 7.05
N PRO A 11 17.99 -38.33 5.88
CA PRO A 11 18.04 -37.60 4.62
C PRO A 11 16.65 -37.16 4.19
N ILE A 12 16.61 -35.94 3.64
CA ILE A 12 15.42 -35.33 3.03
C ILE A 12 15.01 -36.23 1.85
N ALA A 13 13.77 -36.68 1.86
CA ALA A 13 13.17 -37.49 0.79
C ALA A 13 13.13 -36.64 -0.51
N ASP A 14 13.53 -37.29 -1.61
CA ASP A 14 13.50 -36.76 -2.96
C ASP A 14 12.11 -36.19 -3.32
N SER A 15 12.08 -35.00 -3.86
CA SER A 15 10.91 -34.37 -4.44
C SER A 15 10.41 -35.23 -5.62
N PRO A 16 9.11 -35.49 -5.75
CA PRO A 16 8.59 -36.23 -6.88
C PRO A 16 8.82 -35.44 -8.18
N SER A 17 9.45 -36.10 -9.15
CA SER A 17 9.58 -35.65 -10.52
C SER A 17 8.19 -35.45 -11.14
N ILE A 18 7.89 -34.26 -11.57
CA ILE A 18 6.64 -33.92 -12.27
C ILE A 18 6.72 -34.49 -13.67
N GLU A 19 5.89 -35.49 -13.95
CA GLU A 19 5.71 -36.03 -15.30
C GLU A 19 5.16 -34.93 -16.26
N PRO A 20 5.62 -34.88 -17.52
CA PRO A 20 5.11 -33.94 -18.52
C PRO A 20 3.73 -34.42 -19.02
N GLY A 21 2.69 -34.06 -18.29
CA GLY A 21 1.31 -34.47 -18.60
C GLY A 21 0.26 -33.97 -17.63
N ALA A 22 0.64 -33.36 -16.51
CA ALA A 22 -0.30 -32.78 -15.56
C ALA A 22 -1.01 -31.58 -16.19
N ARG A 23 -2.31 -31.72 -16.46
CA ARG A 23 -3.20 -30.59 -16.82
C ARG A 23 -3.16 -29.62 -15.67
N LEU A 24 -2.46 -28.49 -15.88
CA LEU A 24 -2.58 -27.32 -15.02
C LEU A 24 -4.06 -26.91 -15.01
N LEU A 25 -4.67 -26.97 -13.85
CA LEU A 25 -5.98 -26.39 -13.59
C LEU A 25 -5.90 -24.90 -13.99
N THR A 26 -6.63 -24.53 -15.03
CA THR A 26 -6.75 -23.17 -15.52
C THR A 26 -7.49 -22.35 -14.47
N CYS A 27 -6.78 -21.57 -13.65
CA CYS A 27 -7.37 -20.48 -12.89
C CYS A 27 -7.87 -19.44 -13.88
N GLY A 28 -9.21 -19.32 -14.02
CA GLY A 28 -9.94 -18.22 -14.66
C GLY A 28 -9.46 -17.84 -16.08
N GLY A 29 -9.97 -18.49 -17.06
CA GLY A 29 -10.08 -18.25 -18.48
C GLY A 29 -9.37 -17.09 -19.16
N ILE A 30 -8.04 -17.04 -19.17
CA ILE A 30 -7.31 -16.30 -20.20
C ILE A 30 -6.93 -17.30 -21.28
N PRO A 31 -7.45 -17.20 -22.53
CA PRO A 31 -7.08 -18.11 -23.60
C PRO A 31 -5.57 -18.01 -23.88
N ARG A 32 -4.86 -19.12 -23.81
CA ARG A 32 -3.46 -19.22 -24.26
C ARG A 32 -3.38 -19.32 -25.78
N TYR A 33 -3.84 -18.29 -26.50
CA TYR A 33 -3.66 -18.21 -27.95
C TYR A 33 -3.40 -16.76 -28.32
N ALA A 34 -2.13 -16.40 -28.41
CA ALA A 34 -1.72 -15.31 -29.29
C ALA A 34 -0.54 -15.79 -30.13
N PRO A 35 -0.53 -15.53 -31.45
CA PRO A 35 0.68 -15.64 -32.24
C PRO A 35 1.74 -14.73 -31.62
N ALA A 36 3.02 -15.11 -31.74
CA ALA A 36 4.15 -14.34 -31.23
C ALA A 36 4.11 -12.90 -31.77
N MET A 37 3.39 -12.03 -31.07
CA MET A 37 3.38 -10.60 -31.35
C MET A 37 4.66 -10.01 -30.76
N THR A 38 5.49 -9.45 -31.58
CA THR A 38 6.75 -8.77 -31.24
C THR A 38 6.53 -7.43 -30.53
N HIS A 39 5.29 -7.11 -30.15
CA HIS A 39 4.98 -5.85 -29.50
C HIS A 39 5.14 -5.99 -27.98
N HIS A 40 6.11 -5.24 -27.46
CA HIS A 40 6.24 -5.04 -26.02
C HIS A 40 5.16 -4.07 -25.55
N ILE A 41 4.42 -4.45 -24.50
CA ILE A 41 3.53 -3.52 -23.82
C ILE A 41 4.41 -2.66 -22.93
N HIS A 42 4.31 -1.35 -23.08
CA HIS A 42 5.10 -0.41 -22.29
C HIS A 42 4.39 -0.09 -20.99
N ILE A 43 5.04 -0.39 -19.85
CA ILE A 43 4.60 0.02 -18.55
C ILE A 43 5.57 1.07 -18.01
N VAL A 44 5.07 2.21 -17.59
CA VAL A 44 5.86 3.32 -17.06
C VAL A 44 5.68 3.40 -15.54
N GLY A 45 6.79 3.19 -14.82
CA GLY A 45 6.86 3.15 -13.35
C GLY A 45 6.81 1.72 -12.80
N ALA A 46 7.86 1.32 -12.09
CA ALA A 46 7.98 0.02 -11.40
C ALA A 46 7.62 0.11 -9.91
N GLY A 47 6.66 0.97 -9.54
CA GLY A 47 6.03 0.96 -8.22
C GLY A 47 5.10 -0.24 -8.06
N LEU A 48 4.30 -0.26 -6.98
CA LEU A 48 3.36 -1.37 -6.67
C LEU A 48 2.43 -1.69 -7.84
N ALA A 49 1.81 -0.67 -8.45
CA ALA A 49 0.86 -0.84 -9.53
C ALA A 49 1.51 -1.33 -10.83
N GLY A 50 2.65 -0.74 -11.22
CA GLY A 50 3.34 -1.13 -12.46
C GLY A 50 3.98 -2.51 -12.35
N SER A 51 4.54 -2.85 -11.20
CA SER A 51 5.07 -4.20 -10.92
C SER A 51 3.97 -5.26 -11.01
N GLU A 52 2.80 -4.98 -10.43
CA GLU A 52 1.66 -5.90 -10.48
C GLU A 52 1.10 -6.03 -11.91
N ALA A 53 0.95 -4.91 -12.64
CA ALA A 53 0.49 -4.93 -14.02
C ALA A 53 1.45 -5.71 -14.94
N ALA A 54 2.76 -5.50 -14.78
CA ALA A 54 3.79 -6.22 -15.52
C ALA A 54 3.71 -7.72 -15.27
N TRP A 55 3.54 -8.11 -14.00
CA TRP A 55 3.36 -9.51 -13.61
C TRP A 55 2.15 -10.15 -14.28
N GLN A 56 0.98 -9.52 -14.19
CA GLN A 56 -0.26 -10.05 -14.76
C GLN A 56 -0.17 -10.23 -16.29
N LEU A 57 0.41 -9.25 -17.00
CA LEU A 57 0.63 -9.34 -18.44
C LEU A 57 1.63 -10.45 -18.81
N ALA A 58 2.73 -10.54 -18.09
CA ALA A 58 3.76 -11.54 -18.34
C ALA A 58 3.27 -12.97 -18.06
N GLN A 59 2.47 -13.17 -17.00
CA GLN A 59 1.80 -14.44 -16.70
C GLN A 59 0.78 -14.82 -17.79
N ALA A 60 0.16 -13.85 -18.45
CA ALA A 60 -0.72 -14.08 -19.61
C ALA A 60 0.07 -14.38 -20.91
N GLY A 61 1.41 -14.36 -20.88
CA GLY A 61 2.28 -14.68 -22.01
C GLY A 61 2.73 -13.49 -22.85
N TYR A 62 2.39 -12.25 -22.47
CA TYR A 62 2.76 -11.05 -23.23
C TYR A 62 4.12 -10.51 -22.78
N LYS A 63 4.90 -9.98 -23.74
CA LYS A 63 6.15 -9.30 -23.46
C LYS A 63 5.91 -7.88 -22.95
N VAL A 64 6.60 -7.52 -21.88
CA VAL A 64 6.48 -6.27 -21.16
C VAL A 64 7.82 -5.54 -21.13
N ARG A 65 7.82 -4.25 -21.52
CA ARG A 65 8.88 -3.30 -21.20
C ARG A 65 8.44 -2.49 -19.99
N LEU A 66 9.13 -2.66 -18.86
CA LEU A 66 8.87 -1.95 -17.61
C LEU A 66 9.94 -0.87 -17.40
N SER A 67 9.58 0.39 -17.67
CA SER A 67 10.49 1.53 -17.50
C SER A 67 10.41 2.07 -16.08
N GLU A 68 11.56 2.24 -15.43
CA GLU A 68 11.70 2.78 -14.08
C GLU A 68 12.86 3.79 -14.04
N MET A 69 12.59 5.02 -13.57
CA MET A 69 13.60 6.08 -13.57
C MET A 69 14.71 5.86 -12.54
N ARG A 70 14.44 5.20 -11.42
CA ARG A 70 15.43 4.90 -10.40
C ARG A 70 16.44 3.87 -10.93
N GLY A 71 17.72 4.12 -10.67
CA GLY A 71 18.82 3.32 -11.23
C GLY A 71 19.25 3.74 -12.64
N GLY A 72 18.54 4.69 -13.28
CA GLY A 72 18.91 5.32 -14.55
C GLY A 72 19.54 6.71 -14.43
N GLY A 73 19.91 7.11 -13.22
CA GLY A 73 20.45 8.45 -12.92
C GLY A 73 19.45 9.40 -12.26
N ASP A 74 18.18 9.04 -12.24
CA ASP A 74 17.10 9.79 -11.59
C ASP A 74 16.62 9.10 -10.32
N THR A 75 16.08 9.88 -9.39
CA THR A 75 15.46 9.39 -8.14
C THR A 75 14.36 10.34 -7.72
N THR A 76 13.61 9.97 -6.68
CA THR A 76 12.65 10.87 -6.02
C THR A 76 13.09 11.12 -4.57
N PRO A 77 12.64 12.21 -3.94
CA PRO A 77 12.96 12.48 -2.54
C PRO A 77 12.48 11.42 -1.54
N ALA A 78 11.51 10.58 -1.93
CA ALA A 78 10.90 9.57 -1.05
C ALA A 78 11.57 8.20 -1.13
N HIS A 79 12.22 7.88 -2.25
CA HIS A 79 12.83 6.57 -2.48
C HIS A 79 14.29 6.57 -2.07
N HIS A 80 14.76 5.43 -1.57
CA HIS A 80 16.14 5.22 -1.09
C HIS A 80 16.86 4.12 -1.84
N THR A 81 16.15 3.27 -2.58
CA THR A 81 16.68 2.15 -3.33
C THR A 81 16.32 2.23 -4.81
N ASN A 82 16.91 1.35 -5.61
CA ASN A 82 16.52 1.15 -7.00
C ASN A 82 15.55 -0.01 -7.18
N ASP A 83 15.07 -0.62 -6.10
CA ASP A 83 14.19 -1.77 -6.14
C ASP A 83 12.78 -1.41 -6.60
N CYS A 84 12.14 -2.34 -7.29
CA CYS A 84 10.73 -2.22 -7.67
C CYS A 84 9.83 -2.28 -6.43
N ALA A 85 8.67 -1.64 -6.48
CA ALA A 85 7.67 -1.64 -5.43
C ALA A 85 8.18 -1.21 -4.04
N GLU A 86 9.18 -0.33 -3.96
CA GLU A 86 9.68 0.20 -2.69
C GLU A 86 8.56 0.90 -1.90
N LEU A 87 8.44 0.57 -0.61
CA LEU A 87 7.45 1.14 0.30
C LEU A 87 8.00 2.39 0.98
N VAL A 88 7.56 3.56 0.57
CA VAL A 88 8.16 4.84 0.97
C VAL A 88 7.63 5.42 2.29
N CYS A 89 6.35 5.26 2.64
CA CYS A 89 5.79 5.91 3.83
C CYS A 89 5.57 4.95 5.01
N SER A 90 5.07 3.75 4.77
CA SER A 90 4.76 2.72 5.77
C SER A 90 5.22 1.37 5.26
N ASN A 91 5.39 0.39 6.15
CA ASN A 91 5.63 -1.00 5.78
C ASN A 91 4.36 -1.86 5.88
N SER A 92 3.18 -1.25 5.96
CA SER A 92 1.93 -1.97 6.20
C SER A 92 0.97 -1.84 5.04
N PHE A 93 0.41 -2.97 4.64
CA PHE A 93 -0.74 -3.08 3.75
C PHE A 93 -2.08 -3.02 4.51
N ARG A 94 -2.05 -2.59 5.79
CA ARG A 94 -3.21 -2.51 6.70
C ARG A 94 -3.75 -3.88 7.11
N SER A 95 -5.04 -3.95 7.51
CA SER A 95 -5.66 -5.16 8.02
C SER A 95 -5.71 -6.29 6.99
N ASP A 96 -5.31 -7.51 7.40
CA ASP A 96 -5.40 -8.73 6.60
C ASP A 96 -6.64 -9.59 6.97
N ASP A 97 -7.52 -9.06 7.83
CA ASP A 97 -8.77 -9.70 8.24
C ASP A 97 -9.83 -9.55 7.13
N ALA A 98 -9.98 -10.60 6.33
CA ALA A 98 -10.92 -10.65 5.21
C ALA A 98 -12.39 -10.82 5.62
N ASP A 99 -12.68 -11.09 6.90
CA ASP A 99 -14.05 -11.30 7.38
C ASP A 99 -14.70 -10.01 7.88
N SER A 100 -13.89 -9.05 8.35
CA SER A 100 -14.42 -7.84 8.96
C SER A 100 -13.88 -6.53 8.38
N ASN A 101 -12.94 -6.58 7.41
CA ASN A 101 -12.32 -5.42 6.80
C ASN A 101 -12.36 -5.47 5.26
N ALA A 102 -12.72 -4.37 4.63
CA ALA A 102 -12.75 -4.28 3.17
C ALA A 102 -11.35 -4.43 2.55
N VAL A 103 -10.30 -3.92 3.23
CA VAL A 103 -8.93 -4.08 2.75
C VAL A 103 -8.44 -5.53 2.88
N GLY A 104 -8.78 -6.24 3.96
CA GLY A 104 -8.47 -7.67 4.09
C GLY A 104 -9.20 -8.52 3.05
N LEU A 105 -10.44 -8.14 2.72
CA LEU A 105 -11.18 -8.73 1.61
C LEU A 105 -10.46 -8.48 0.26
N LEU A 106 -9.97 -7.27 0.01
CA LEU A 106 -9.18 -6.93 -1.17
C LEU A 106 -7.91 -7.79 -1.25
N HIS A 107 -7.21 -8.01 -0.13
CA HIS A 107 -6.06 -8.93 -0.08
C HIS A 107 -6.46 -10.35 -0.52
N GLN A 108 -7.57 -10.86 0.00
CA GLN A 108 -8.07 -12.19 -0.35
C GLN A 108 -8.38 -12.30 -1.86
N GLU A 109 -9.06 -11.28 -2.41
CA GLU A 109 -9.39 -11.22 -3.84
C GLU A 109 -8.13 -11.18 -4.72
N MET A 110 -7.14 -10.36 -4.37
CA MET A 110 -5.87 -10.27 -5.09
C MET A 110 -5.05 -11.56 -5.01
N ARG A 111 -5.00 -12.22 -3.84
CA ARG A 111 -4.36 -13.55 -3.71
C ARG A 111 -5.00 -14.58 -4.62
N ALA A 112 -6.34 -14.61 -4.69
CA ALA A 112 -7.07 -15.51 -5.59
C ALA A 112 -6.76 -15.25 -7.07
N LEU A 113 -6.36 -14.03 -7.43
CA LEU A 113 -5.98 -13.63 -8.79
C LEU A 113 -4.47 -13.74 -9.07
N GLY A 114 -3.69 -14.29 -8.15
CA GLY A 114 -2.25 -14.52 -8.34
C GLY A 114 -1.39 -13.25 -8.28
N SER A 115 -1.74 -12.32 -7.38
CA SER A 115 -0.98 -11.07 -7.16
C SER A 115 0.46 -11.35 -6.76
N LEU A 116 1.42 -10.72 -7.46
CA LEU A 116 2.84 -10.69 -7.09
C LEU A 116 3.03 -9.95 -5.76
N ILE A 117 2.39 -8.79 -5.63
CA ILE A 117 2.55 -7.92 -4.46
C ILE A 117 2.10 -8.62 -3.18
N LEU A 118 0.96 -9.33 -3.21
CA LEU A 118 0.50 -10.08 -2.03
C LEU A 118 1.34 -11.34 -1.77
N ARG A 119 1.83 -12.01 -2.81
CA ARG A 119 2.75 -13.15 -2.67
C ARG A 119 4.03 -12.75 -1.93
N GLU A 120 4.70 -11.69 -2.38
CA GLU A 120 5.91 -11.19 -1.74
C GLU A 120 5.61 -10.57 -0.37
N GLY A 121 4.43 -9.96 -0.20
CA GLY A 121 3.96 -9.49 1.10
C GLY A 121 3.83 -10.62 2.13
N ASP A 122 3.32 -11.77 1.72
CA ASP A 122 3.19 -12.94 2.59
C ASP A 122 4.55 -13.58 2.93
N VAL A 123 5.49 -13.62 1.97
CA VAL A 123 6.86 -14.14 2.16
C VAL A 123 7.67 -13.27 3.14
N HIS A 124 7.51 -11.95 3.07
CA HIS A 124 8.29 -10.99 3.84
C HIS A 124 7.51 -10.40 5.03
N ARG A 125 6.48 -11.09 5.50
CA ARG A 125 5.66 -10.68 6.64
C ARG A 125 6.49 -10.50 7.91
N VAL A 126 6.17 -9.43 8.65
CA VAL A 126 6.66 -9.18 10.01
C VAL A 126 5.48 -9.08 10.98
N PRO A 127 5.69 -9.30 12.29
CA PRO A 127 4.62 -9.22 13.30
C PRO A 127 3.95 -7.84 13.30
N ALA A 128 2.61 -7.83 13.18
CA ALA A 128 1.81 -6.60 13.22
C ALA A 128 0.34 -6.87 13.59
N GLY A 129 0.06 -7.86 14.43
CA GLY A 129 -1.29 -8.24 14.83
C GLY A 129 -2.14 -8.71 13.66
N SER A 130 -3.28 -8.07 13.43
CA SER A 130 -4.16 -8.40 12.30
C SER A 130 -3.78 -7.67 11.00
N ALA A 131 -2.70 -6.91 10.98
CA ALA A 131 -2.24 -6.23 9.78
C ALA A 131 -1.25 -7.11 8.98
N LEU A 132 -1.21 -6.92 7.66
CA LEU A 132 -0.10 -7.37 6.84
C LEU A 132 0.95 -6.26 6.83
N ALA A 133 2.01 -6.43 7.62
CA ALA A 133 3.21 -5.60 7.55
C ALA A 133 4.38 -6.44 7.06
N VAL A 134 5.35 -5.80 6.41
CA VAL A 134 6.45 -6.49 5.76
C VAL A 134 7.80 -5.88 6.13
N ASP A 135 8.85 -6.69 6.06
CA ASP A 135 10.21 -6.21 5.94
C ASP A 135 10.33 -5.45 4.61
N ARG A 136 10.66 -4.15 4.66
CA ARG A 136 10.63 -3.28 3.47
C ARG A 136 11.62 -3.72 2.41
N ASP A 137 12.85 -3.99 2.85
CA ASP A 137 13.95 -4.28 1.94
C ASP A 137 13.77 -5.68 1.33
N GLY A 138 13.44 -6.67 2.16
CA GLY A 138 13.15 -8.01 1.70
C GLY A 138 11.99 -8.03 0.70
N PHE A 139 10.93 -7.29 0.97
CA PHE A 139 9.76 -7.20 0.10
C PHE A 139 10.11 -6.61 -1.29
N SER A 140 10.76 -5.44 -1.32
CA SER A 140 11.09 -4.78 -2.59
C SER A 140 12.13 -5.56 -3.40
N GLN A 141 13.11 -6.18 -2.73
CA GLN A 141 14.06 -7.11 -3.36
C GLN A 141 13.37 -8.35 -3.92
N GLY A 142 12.42 -8.95 -3.19
CA GLY A 142 11.63 -10.09 -3.65
C GLY A 142 10.83 -9.77 -4.90
N VAL A 143 10.12 -8.63 -4.91
CA VAL A 143 9.38 -8.16 -6.10
C VAL A 143 10.34 -7.93 -7.27
N THR A 144 11.47 -7.25 -7.04
CA THR A 144 12.48 -6.96 -8.08
C THR A 144 13.02 -8.26 -8.68
N ALA A 145 13.40 -9.21 -7.83
CA ALA A 145 13.94 -10.50 -8.26
C ALA A 145 12.91 -11.30 -9.08
N ALA A 146 11.65 -11.32 -8.65
CA ALA A 146 10.57 -12.02 -9.36
C ALA A 146 10.33 -11.43 -10.77
N LEU A 147 10.33 -10.10 -10.89
CA LEU A 147 10.16 -9.42 -12.18
C LEU A 147 11.37 -9.65 -13.08
N ALA A 148 12.59 -9.52 -12.56
CA ALA A 148 13.82 -9.72 -13.32
C ALA A 148 14.01 -11.17 -13.80
N ALA A 149 13.55 -12.15 -13.04
CA ALA A 149 13.61 -13.56 -13.41
C ALA A 149 12.56 -13.97 -14.46
N HIS A 150 11.53 -13.14 -14.70
CA HIS A 150 10.45 -13.51 -15.62
C HIS A 150 10.85 -13.29 -17.08
N PRO A 151 10.79 -14.33 -17.96
CA PRO A 151 11.32 -14.26 -19.34
C PRO A 151 10.58 -13.27 -20.25
N ASN A 152 9.38 -12.83 -19.84
CA ASN A 152 8.56 -11.88 -20.59
C ASN A 152 8.64 -10.46 -20.04
N ILE A 153 9.48 -10.16 -19.04
CA ILE A 153 9.62 -8.81 -18.46
C ILE A 153 11.03 -8.30 -18.72
N GLU A 154 11.13 -7.16 -19.35
CA GLU A 154 12.37 -6.38 -19.48
C GLU A 154 12.26 -5.14 -18.60
N ILE A 155 13.07 -5.06 -17.53
CA ILE A 155 13.17 -3.86 -16.69
C ILE A 155 14.19 -2.92 -17.33
N VAL A 156 13.74 -1.74 -17.75
CA VAL A 156 14.58 -0.70 -18.36
C VAL A 156 14.71 0.47 -17.39
N ARG A 157 15.96 0.80 -17.02
CA ARG A 157 16.25 1.91 -16.09
C ARG A 157 16.36 3.21 -16.88
N GLU A 158 15.21 3.86 -17.06
CA GLU A 158 15.09 5.10 -17.82
C GLU A 158 13.94 5.96 -17.27
N ARG A 159 14.06 7.27 -17.43
CA ARG A 159 12.95 8.19 -17.20
C ARG A 159 12.15 8.36 -18.49
N VAL A 160 10.84 8.30 -18.39
CA VAL A 160 9.91 8.55 -19.47
C VAL A 160 9.30 9.95 -19.29
N ASP A 161 9.56 10.85 -20.21
CA ASP A 161 9.18 12.26 -20.13
C ASP A 161 7.91 12.61 -20.90
N ALA A 162 7.37 11.69 -21.71
CA ALA A 162 6.14 11.89 -22.47
C ALA A 162 5.27 10.62 -22.46
N LEU A 163 3.97 10.79 -22.69
CA LEU A 163 3.06 9.65 -22.85
C LEU A 163 3.54 8.76 -23.99
N PRO A 164 3.72 7.43 -23.75
CA PRO A 164 4.19 6.51 -24.77
C PRO A 164 3.27 6.45 -25.99
N GLU A 165 3.84 6.11 -27.14
CA GLU A 165 3.06 5.73 -28.31
C GLU A 165 2.67 4.24 -28.25
N GLY A 166 1.47 3.90 -28.73
CA GLY A 166 0.95 2.53 -28.72
C GLY A 166 0.35 2.12 -27.36
N LEU A 167 0.26 0.80 -27.16
CA LEU A 167 -0.35 0.26 -25.92
C LEU A 167 0.56 0.45 -24.72
N ALA A 168 0.09 1.19 -23.74
CA ALA A 168 0.86 1.45 -22.52
C ALA A 168 -0.01 1.52 -21.27
N ILE A 169 0.65 1.26 -20.11
CA ILE A 169 0.09 1.47 -18.78
C ILE A 169 0.99 2.47 -18.05
N VAL A 170 0.44 3.62 -17.68
CA VAL A 170 1.11 4.63 -16.88
C VAL A 170 0.80 4.37 -15.40
N ALA A 171 1.80 3.95 -14.65
CA ALA A 171 1.71 3.52 -13.25
C ALA A 171 2.76 4.21 -12.37
N THR A 172 3.04 5.47 -12.66
CA THR A 172 4.10 6.28 -12.04
C THR A 172 3.82 6.72 -10.61
N GLY A 173 2.60 6.43 -10.13
CA GLY A 173 2.19 6.76 -8.77
C GLY A 173 2.11 8.28 -8.52
N PRO A 174 2.27 8.69 -7.25
CA PRO A 174 2.07 10.08 -6.86
C PRO A 174 3.26 10.98 -7.20
N LEU A 175 4.44 10.41 -7.43
CA LEU A 175 5.70 11.11 -7.69
C LEU A 175 6.09 11.05 -9.18
N THR A 176 5.11 11.24 -10.05
CA THR A 176 5.30 11.31 -11.50
C THR A 176 6.30 12.41 -11.87
N ALA A 177 7.25 12.11 -12.77
CA ALA A 177 8.22 13.08 -13.26
C ALA A 177 7.52 14.32 -13.86
N PRO A 178 8.03 15.54 -13.61
CA PRO A 178 7.37 16.78 -14.07
C PRO A 178 7.06 16.79 -15.57
N ALA A 179 8.01 16.41 -16.41
CA ALA A 179 7.82 16.40 -17.88
C ALA A 179 6.71 15.43 -18.32
N LEU A 180 6.62 14.23 -17.69
CA LEU A 180 5.52 13.32 -17.98
C LEU A 180 4.18 13.85 -17.44
N SER A 181 4.18 14.53 -16.30
CA SER A 181 2.99 15.19 -15.75
C SER A 181 2.47 16.28 -16.71
N ASP A 182 3.38 17.08 -17.28
CA ASP A 182 3.04 18.09 -18.29
C ASP A 182 2.49 17.44 -19.57
N SER A 183 3.07 16.33 -20.01
CA SER A 183 2.58 15.56 -21.15
C SER A 183 1.17 15.00 -20.92
N ILE A 184 0.88 14.54 -19.70
CA ILE A 184 -0.45 14.07 -19.28
C ILE A 184 -1.44 15.25 -19.27
N ALA A 185 -1.06 16.39 -18.72
CA ALA A 185 -1.88 17.60 -18.69
C ALA A 185 -2.21 18.11 -20.10
N ALA A 186 -1.24 18.10 -20.99
CA ALA A 186 -1.44 18.48 -22.39
C ALA A 186 -2.43 17.56 -23.13
N GLU A 187 -2.35 16.22 -22.89
CA GLU A 187 -3.25 15.23 -23.50
C GLU A 187 -4.67 15.35 -22.92
N THR A 188 -4.80 15.55 -21.62
CA THR A 188 -6.11 15.56 -20.93
C THR A 188 -6.79 16.93 -20.96
N GLY A 189 -6.06 18.00 -21.33
CA GLY A 189 -6.54 19.37 -21.29
C GLY A 189 -6.83 19.88 -19.87
N ARG A 190 -6.28 19.24 -18.85
CA ARG A 190 -6.53 19.55 -17.45
C ARG A 190 -5.25 19.41 -16.61
N ASP A 191 -5.08 20.32 -15.67
CA ASP A 191 -4.06 20.21 -14.66
C ASP A 191 -4.35 18.98 -13.78
N ALA A 192 -3.29 18.24 -13.46
CA ALA A 192 -3.38 17.18 -12.50
C ALA A 192 -3.72 17.76 -11.12
N LEU A 193 -4.63 17.11 -10.40
CA LEU A 193 -4.94 17.47 -9.02
C LEU A 193 -3.76 17.05 -8.13
N ALA A 194 -3.47 17.87 -7.12
CA ALA A 194 -2.43 17.57 -6.16
C ALA A 194 -3.01 17.42 -4.75
N PHE A 195 -2.40 16.57 -3.93
CA PHE A 195 -2.62 16.50 -2.49
C PHE A 195 -1.29 16.25 -1.79
N PHE A 196 -1.24 16.50 -0.47
CA PHE A 196 -0.04 16.23 0.31
C PHE A 196 -0.19 14.94 1.12
N ASP A 197 0.88 14.15 1.09
CA ASP A 197 1.06 12.95 1.90
C ASP A 197 2.26 13.12 2.83
N ALA A 198 2.11 12.69 4.07
CA ALA A 198 3.13 12.81 5.08
C ALA A 198 3.68 11.44 5.49
N ILE A 199 4.98 11.38 5.78
CA ILE A 199 5.69 10.17 6.19
C ILE A 199 5.95 10.20 7.69
N ALA A 200 5.80 9.04 8.35
CA ALA A 200 6.09 8.85 9.76
C ALA A 200 7.58 8.49 10.00
N PRO A 201 8.16 8.90 11.16
CA PRO A 201 9.53 8.55 11.51
C PRO A 201 9.71 7.07 11.84
N ILE A 202 10.96 6.62 11.69
CA ILE A 202 11.43 5.28 12.08
C ILE A 202 12.55 5.46 13.11
N VAL A 203 12.52 4.69 14.20
CA VAL A 203 13.50 4.72 15.27
C VAL A 203 14.24 3.37 15.40
N HIS A 204 15.48 3.42 15.88
CA HIS A 204 16.26 2.24 16.22
C HIS A 204 15.75 1.61 17.53
N ARG A 205 15.60 0.28 17.51
CA ARG A 205 15.05 -0.49 18.65
C ARG A 205 15.84 -0.32 19.94
N ASP A 206 17.16 -0.30 19.87
CA ASP A 206 18.09 -0.19 21.00
C ASP A 206 18.08 1.20 21.66
N SER A 207 17.53 2.21 20.98
CA SER A 207 17.35 3.55 21.50
C SER A 207 16.02 3.77 22.23
N ILE A 208 15.14 2.74 22.27
CA ILE A 208 13.86 2.77 22.98
C ILE A 208 14.06 2.26 24.41
N ASP A 209 13.65 3.07 25.40
CA ASP A 209 13.72 2.69 26.81
C ASP A 209 12.58 1.71 27.16
N MET A 210 12.95 0.43 27.33
CA MET A 210 12.00 -0.63 27.64
C MET A 210 11.65 -0.76 29.13
N ASP A 211 12.27 0.01 30.00
CA ASP A 211 11.83 0.15 31.40
C ASP A 211 10.56 1.01 31.47
N VAL A 212 10.33 1.85 30.46
CA VAL A 212 9.15 2.71 30.30
C VAL A 212 8.16 2.14 29.30
N ALA A 213 8.63 1.75 28.12
CA ALA A 213 7.81 1.18 27.07
C ALA A 213 7.62 -0.34 27.26
N TRP A 214 6.58 -0.92 26.67
CA TRP A 214 6.31 -2.35 26.78
C TRP A 214 5.72 -2.92 25.48
N PHE A 215 5.87 -4.23 25.31
CA PHE A 215 5.24 -4.97 24.22
C PHE A 215 3.79 -5.31 24.55
N GLN A 216 2.86 -4.95 23.69
CA GLN A 216 1.46 -5.41 23.75
C GLN A 216 0.73 -5.05 22.46
N SER A 217 -0.14 -5.95 22.01
CA SER A 217 -1.14 -5.67 20.97
C SER A 217 -2.47 -5.29 21.64
N ARG A 218 -3.14 -4.29 21.07
CA ARG A 218 -4.42 -3.80 21.59
C ARG A 218 -5.47 -4.90 21.63
N TRP A 219 -6.12 -5.06 22.78
CA TRP A 219 -7.13 -6.11 23.03
C TRP A 219 -6.59 -7.53 22.88
N GLY A 220 -5.31 -7.76 23.11
CA GLY A 220 -4.70 -9.07 23.01
C GLY A 220 -4.71 -9.67 21.60
N LYS A 221 -4.81 -8.86 20.56
CA LYS A 221 -4.71 -9.32 19.18
C LYS A 221 -3.27 -9.61 18.80
N GLY A 222 -3.05 -10.65 17.97
CA GLY A 222 -1.70 -11.08 17.59
C GLY A 222 -1.01 -11.91 18.67
N ASP A 223 0.32 -11.92 18.65
CA ASP A 223 1.14 -12.72 19.58
C ASP A 223 1.54 -11.98 20.86
N GLY A 224 1.14 -10.71 21.01
CA GLY A 224 1.45 -9.86 22.16
C GLY A 224 2.75 -9.06 22.02
N THR A 225 3.55 -9.31 21.00
CA THR A 225 4.83 -8.61 20.76
C THR A 225 4.80 -7.71 19.54
N ASP A 226 3.66 -7.57 18.88
CA ASP A 226 3.49 -6.87 17.61
C ASP A 226 3.77 -5.35 17.68
N TYR A 227 3.55 -4.75 18.86
CA TYR A 227 3.72 -3.30 19.04
C TYR A 227 4.47 -3.00 20.34
N ILE A 228 5.36 -2.01 20.28
CA ILE A 228 5.90 -1.34 21.47
C ILE A 228 4.99 -0.15 21.77
N ASN A 229 4.66 0.04 23.05
CA ASN A 229 3.75 1.09 23.51
C ASN A 229 4.50 2.03 24.45
N CYS A 230 4.47 3.33 24.17
CA CYS A 230 5.02 4.40 24.98
C CYS A 230 3.86 5.15 25.64
N PRO A 231 3.71 5.10 26.97
CA PRO A 231 2.57 5.70 27.66
C PRO A 231 2.77 7.19 27.89
N LEU A 232 1.66 7.93 27.90
CA LEU A 232 1.63 9.32 28.40
C LEU A 232 0.52 9.44 29.45
N ASP A 233 0.81 10.12 30.54
CA ASP A 233 -0.20 10.63 31.44
C ASP A 233 -0.91 11.87 30.84
N LYS A 234 -1.85 12.43 31.59
CA LYS A 234 -2.65 13.57 31.12
C LYS A 234 -1.81 14.83 30.88
N GLU A 235 -0.89 15.12 31.77
CA GLU A 235 -0.05 16.32 31.71
C GLU A 235 0.95 16.22 30.56
N GLN A 236 1.63 15.07 30.43
CA GLN A 236 2.55 14.78 29.34
C GLN A 236 1.87 14.85 27.98
N TYR A 237 0.65 14.28 27.88
CA TYR A 237 -0.13 14.32 26.65
C TYR A 237 -0.47 15.77 26.24
N HIS A 238 -1.02 16.57 27.15
CA HIS A 238 -1.37 17.97 26.81
C HIS A 238 -0.14 18.84 26.51
N ALA A 239 0.97 18.63 27.23
CA ALA A 239 2.23 19.30 26.93
C ALA A 239 2.75 18.93 25.54
N PHE A 240 2.70 17.64 25.19
CA PHE A 240 3.09 17.15 23.86
C PHE A 240 2.21 17.74 22.77
N VAL A 241 0.87 17.71 22.92
CA VAL A 241 -0.06 18.28 21.93
C VAL A 241 0.16 19.77 21.73
N ALA A 242 0.33 20.54 22.81
CA ALA A 242 0.61 21.96 22.73
C ALA A 242 1.94 22.25 22.01
N ALA A 243 2.99 21.50 22.33
CA ALA A 243 4.28 21.61 21.68
C ALA A 243 4.23 21.22 20.19
N LEU A 244 3.44 20.20 19.85
CA LEU A 244 3.23 19.74 18.48
C LEU A 244 2.55 20.82 17.61
N VAL A 245 1.51 21.47 18.14
CA VAL A 245 0.81 22.57 17.46
C VAL A 245 1.73 23.78 17.27
N ALA A 246 2.56 24.09 18.28
CA ALA A 246 3.49 25.22 18.25
C ALA A 246 4.79 24.94 17.48
N GLY A 247 5.10 23.67 17.17
CA GLY A 247 6.35 23.28 16.51
C GLY A 247 6.54 23.89 15.14
N GLU A 248 7.81 24.13 14.77
CA GLU A 248 8.15 24.67 13.46
C GLU A 248 7.81 23.67 12.35
N LYS A 249 7.02 24.14 11.38
CA LYS A 249 6.53 23.34 10.26
C LYS A 249 7.25 23.75 8.97
N THR A 250 7.27 22.83 8.01
CA THR A 250 7.65 23.14 6.64
C THR A 250 6.56 24.04 6.05
N GLU A 251 6.94 25.23 5.60
CA GLU A 251 6.03 26.18 4.96
C GLU A 251 5.79 25.79 3.50
N PHE A 252 4.54 25.90 3.06
CA PHE A 252 4.17 25.81 1.66
C PHE A 252 4.27 27.16 1.00
N ARG A 253 4.52 27.17 -0.31
CA ARG A 253 4.37 28.38 -1.10
C ARG A 253 2.88 28.73 -1.17
N GLU A 254 2.55 30.04 -1.16
CA GLU A 254 1.17 30.57 -1.05
C GLU A 254 0.14 29.99 -2.03
N TRP A 255 0.58 29.42 -3.17
CA TRP A 255 -0.26 28.76 -4.19
C TRP A 255 -0.50 27.26 -3.94
N GLU A 256 0.00 26.70 -2.86
CA GLU A 256 -0.13 25.27 -2.50
C GLU A 256 -1.25 25.04 -1.47
N ASN A 257 -2.40 25.68 -1.64
CA ASN A 257 -3.56 25.43 -0.78
C ASN A 257 -4.24 24.10 -1.15
N VAL A 258 -3.50 22.99 -0.98
CA VAL A 258 -3.89 21.64 -1.36
C VAL A 258 -4.36 20.87 -0.13
N PRO A 259 -5.50 20.17 -0.17
CA PRO A 259 -6.00 19.41 0.96
C PRO A 259 -5.08 18.24 1.30
N TYR A 260 -4.98 17.91 2.61
CA TYR A 260 -4.35 16.66 3.05
C TYR A 260 -5.30 15.48 2.84
N PHE A 261 -4.74 14.34 2.48
CA PHE A 261 -5.48 13.09 2.54
C PHE A 261 -5.73 12.68 4.00
N GLU A 262 -6.96 12.32 4.35
CA GLU A 262 -7.36 12.00 5.73
C GLU A 262 -6.54 10.83 6.32
N GLY A 263 -6.17 9.82 5.52
CA GLY A 263 -5.40 8.66 5.97
C GLY A 263 -3.93 8.93 6.25
N CYS A 264 -3.36 10.00 5.67
CA CYS A 264 -1.95 10.40 5.80
C CYS A 264 -1.81 11.84 6.32
N MET A 265 -2.84 12.32 7.02
CA MET A 265 -2.86 13.66 7.60
C MET A 265 -1.73 13.82 8.62
N PRO A 266 -0.95 14.92 8.54
CA PRO A 266 0.07 15.20 9.54
C PRO A 266 -0.51 15.26 10.95
N ILE A 267 0.23 14.69 11.92
CA ILE A 267 -0.24 14.57 13.30
C ILE A 267 -0.50 15.94 13.94
N GLU A 268 0.29 16.97 13.61
CA GLU A 268 0.07 18.34 14.07
C GLU A 268 -1.21 18.95 13.49
N VAL A 269 -1.60 18.62 12.26
CA VAL A 269 -2.88 19.03 11.66
C VAL A 269 -4.06 18.35 12.33
N MET A 270 -3.90 17.07 12.71
CA MET A 270 -4.89 16.39 13.55
C MET A 270 -5.01 17.04 14.94
N ALA A 271 -3.88 17.43 15.54
CA ALA A 271 -3.84 18.09 16.84
C ALA A 271 -4.55 19.46 16.82
N GLU A 272 -4.44 20.23 15.74
CA GLU A 272 -5.12 21.52 15.53
C GLU A 272 -6.65 21.40 15.52
N ARG A 273 -7.21 20.21 15.23
CA ARG A 273 -8.67 19.95 15.28
C ARG A 273 -9.23 19.92 16.71
N GLY A 274 -8.37 19.83 17.72
CA GLY A 274 -8.74 19.88 19.12
C GLY A 274 -7.79 19.08 20.03
N PRO A 275 -7.65 19.49 21.31
CA PRO A 275 -6.64 18.97 22.22
C PRO A 275 -6.82 17.46 22.55
N GLU A 276 -8.01 16.91 22.38
CA GLU A 276 -8.28 15.48 22.62
C GLU A 276 -8.29 14.64 21.34
N THR A 277 -8.11 15.24 20.17
CA THR A 277 -8.26 14.53 18.87
C THR A 277 -7.30 13.34 18.78
N LEU A 278 -6.04 13.52 19.12
CA LEU A 278 -5.02 12.47 19.00
C LEU A 278 -5.30 11.28 19.94
N ARG A 279 -5.86 11.53 21.12
CA ARG A 279 -6.22 10.51 22.11
C ARG A 279 -7.34 9.58 21.64
N PHE A 280 -8.21 10.03 20.75
CA PHE A 280 -9.24 9.21 20.09
C PHE A 280 -8.79 8.67 18.72
N GLY A 281 -7.61 9.05 18.28
CA GLY A 281 -6.97 8.64 17.03
C GLY A 281 -5.67 7.86 17.25
N PRO A 282 -4.53 8.35 16.73
CA PRO A 282 -3.25 7.62 16.74
C PRO A 282 -2.66 7.39 18.13
N MET A 283 -2.99 8.23 19.12
CA MET A 283 -2.47 8.11 20.49
C MET A 283 -3.47 7.50 21.47
N LYS A 284 -4.38 6.66 21.01
CA LYS A 284 -5.40 6.03 21.84
C LYS A 284 -4.78 5.09 22.88
N GLY A 285 -5.04 5.31 24.19
CA GLY A 285 -4.56 4.46 25.30
C GLY A 285 -5.45 3.25 25.59
N VAL A 286 -6.73 3.30 25.17
CA VAL A 286 -7.74 2.27 25.48
C VAL A 286 -7.38 0.91 24.89
N GLY A 287 -7.47 -0.15 25.70
CA GLY A 287 -7.18 -1.53 25.30
C GLY A 287 -5.68 -1.90 25.38
N LEU A 288 -4.88 -1.07 26.06
CA LEU A 288 -3.48 -1.31 26.37
C LEU A 288 -3.30 -1.26 27.89
N ASP A 289 -2.83 -2.35 28.51
CA ASP A 289 -2.61 -2.42 29.94
C ASP A 289 -1.15 -2.10 30.26
N ASP A 290 -0.88 -0.94 30.85
CA ASP A 290 0.47 -0.57 31.30
C ASP A 290 0.90 -1.50 32.43
N PRO A 291 1.93 -2.34 32.26
CA PRO A 291 2.33 -3.33 33.26
C PRO A 291 2.80 -2.72 34.60
N ARG A 292 3.19 -1.43 34.60
CA ARG A 292 3.63 -0.72 35.80
C ARG A 292 2.46 -0.25 36.66
N THR A 293 1.32 0.03 36.05
CA THR A 293 0.14 0.58 36.77
C THR A 293 -1.06 -0.37 36.77
N GLY A 294 -1.07 -1.38 35.94
CA GLY A 294 -2.21 -2.27 35.69
C GLY A 294 -3.44 -1.56 35.07
N ARG A 295 -3.26 -0.37 34.52
CA ARG A 295 -4.35 0.46 33.99
C ARG A 295 -4.01 0.93 32.57
N TRP A 296 -5.03 1.32 31.83
CA TRP A 296 -4.84 1.99 30.55
C TRP A 296 -4.20 3.37 30.73
N PRO A 297 -3.14 3.70 29.97
CA PRO A 297 -2.57 5.03 30.01
C PRO A 297 -3.57 6.06 29.47
N TYR A 298 -3.40 7.32 29.83
CA TYR A 298 -4.23 8.40 29.30
C TYR A 298 -4.13 8.47 27.78
N ALA A 299 -2.91 8.38 27.25
CA ALA A 299 -2.60 8.21 25.84
C ALA A 299 -1.42 7.24 25.67
N ALA A 300 -1.25 6.68 24.49
CA ALA A 300 -0.11 5.82 24.14
C ALA A 300 0.33 6.04 22.72
N VAL A 301 1.64 6.16 22.51
CA VAL A 301 2.27 6.10 21.20
C VAL A 301 2.63 4.66 20.91
N GLN A 302 2.22 4.15 19.76
CA GLN A 302 2.52 2.79 19.33
C GLN A 302 3.61 2.78 18.28
N LEU A 303 4.58 1.89 18.42
CA LEU A 303 5.59 1.62 17.42
C LEU A 303 5.37 0.22 16.85
N ARG A 304 5.49 0.08 15.53
CA ARG A 304 5.37 -1.19 14.82
C ARG A 304 6.71 -1.57 14.22
N GLN A 305 7.04 -2.86 14.27
CA GLN A 305 8.23 -3.40 13.65
C GLN A 305 8.28 -3.05 12.15
N ASP A 306 9.42 -2.54 11.67
CA ASP A 306 9.60 -2.05 10.30
C ASP A 306 10.49 -2.97 9.44
N ASN A 307 11.28 -3.85 10.06
CA ASN A 307 12.11 -4.84 9.40
C ASN A 307 12.08 -6.20 10.10
N ARG A 308 12.46 -7.27 9.39
CA ARG A 308 12.42 -8.65 9.89
C ARG A 308 13.29 -8.88 11.14
N GLN A 309 14.43 -8.17 11.24
CA GLN A 309 15.36 -8.26 12.36
C GLN A 309 14.82 -7.63 13.64
N GLY A 310 13.74 -6.84 13.56
CA GLY A 310 13.18 -6.12 14.71
C GLY A 310 14.07 -4.98 15.22
N THR A 311 15.02 -4.52 14.41
CA THR A 311 15.95 -3.43 14.77
C THR A 311 15.40 -2.04 14.47
N LEU A 312 14.38 -1.94 13.61
CA LEU A 312 13.75 -0.69 13.19
C LEU A 312 12.25 -0.71 13.53
N TRP A 313 11.75 0.44 14.06
CA TRP A 313 10.36 0.57 14.52
C TRP A 313 9.74 1.87 14.03
N ASN A 314 8.65 1.76 13.31
CA ASN A 314 7.88 2.90 12.78
C ASN A 314 6.94 3.47 13.84
N ILE A 315 6.93 4.78 14.04
CA ILE A 315 5.99 5.46 14.94
C ILE A 315 4.64 5.56 14.24
N VAL A 316 3.67 4.75 14.68
CA VAL A 316 2.38 4.57 13.99
C VAL A 316 1.51 5.82 14.11
N GLY A 317 1.06 6.36 12.98
CA GLY A 317 0.17 7.51 12.94
C GLY A 317 0.86 8.86 13.18
N PHE A 318 2.19 8.90 13.12
CA PHE A 318 3.00 10.11 13.33
C PHE A 318 3.56 10.69 12.04
N GLN A 319 2.80 10.61 10.96
CA GLN A 319 3.10 11.36 9.75
C GLN A 319 3.17 12.85 10.11
N THR A 320 4.17 13.57 9.58
CA THR A 320 4.42 14.94 10.03
C THR A 320 5.02 15.84 8.95
N LYS A 321 4.67 17.13 9.01
CA LYS A 321 5.31 18.23 8.25
C LYS A 321 6.25 19.09 9.11
N LEU A 322 6.50 18.68 10.36
CA LEU A 322 7.48 19.36 11.22
C LEU A 322 8.86 19.37 10.58
N LYS A 323 9.63 20.41 10.77
CA LYS A 323 11.05 20.44 10.41
C LYS A 323 11.81 19.35 11.17
N HIS A 324 12.88 18.79 10.59
CA HIS A 324 13.60 17.64 11.17
C HIS A 324 14.09 17.89 12.60
N ALA A 325 14.61 19.09 12.90
CA ALA A 325 15.05 19.43 14.26
C ALA A 325 13.90 19.42 15.27
N GLU A 326 12.71 19.89 14.86
CA GLU A 326 11.50 19.87 15.69
C GLU A 326 11.00 18.46 15.93
N GLN A 327 11.06 17.59 14.93
CA GLN A 327 10.71 16.19 15.10
C GLN A 327 11.56 15.52 16.19
N VAL A 328 12.89 15.69 16.11
CA VAL A 328 13.81 15.14 17.12
C VAL A 328 13.50 15.71 18.50
N ARG A 329 13.33 17.03 18.62
CA ARG A 329 13.03 17.70 19.88
C ARG A 329 11.72 17.24 20.50
N LEU A 330 10.64 17.18 19.70
CA LEU A 330 9.30 16.88 20.18
C LEU A 330 9.12 15.40 20.45
N PHE A 331 9.56 14.52 19.56
CA PHE A 331 9.34 13.09 19.74
C PHE A 331 10.19 12.51 20.87
N ARG A 332 11.30 13.14 21.22
CA ARG A 332 12.07 12.81 22.44
C ARG A 332 11.42 13.30 23.75
N THR A 333 10.30 13.99 23.72
CA THR A 333 9.49 14.25 24.93
C THR A 333 8.51 13.13 25.26
N ILE A 334 8.36 12.14 24.37
CA ILE A 334 7.51 10.97 24.57
C ILE A 334 8.23 10.01 25.53
N PRO A 335 7.60 9.59 26.66
CA PRO A 335 8.19 8.65 27.60
C PRO A 335 8.60 7.34 26.90
N GLY A 336 9.86 6.93 27.10
CA GLY A 336 10.46 5.78 26.42
C GLY A 336 11.16 6.12 25.09
N LEU A 337 11.05 7.36 24.60
CA LEU A 337 11.74 7.83 23.40
C LEU A 337 12.72 8.99 23.66
N GLU A 338 13.07 9.28 24.91
CA GLU A 338 13.93 10.41 25.30
C GLU A 338 15.31 10.36 24.63
N LYS A 339 15.79 9.14 24.39
CA LYS A 339 17.08 8.87 23.74
C LYS A 339 16.94 8.34 22.32
N ALA A 340 15.73 8.43 21.73
CA ALA A 340 15.45 7.83 20.44
C ALA A 340 16.41 8.30 19.35
N GLU A 341 16.98 7.34 18.63
CA GLU A 341 17.77 7.53 17.43
C GLU A 341 16.90 7.24 16.22
N PHE A 342 16.81 8.23 15.34
CA PHE A 342 15.93 8.14 14.17
C PHE A 342 16.70 7.58 12.97
N ALA A 343 16.32 6.40 12.53
CA ALA A 343 16.81 5.83 11.26
C ALA A 343 16.28 6.63 10.06
N ARG A 344 15.07 7.18 10.21
CA ARG A 344 14.45 8.10 9.25
C ARG A 344 13.54 9.08 9.97
N LEU A 345 13.59 10.34 9.57
CA LEU A 345 12.62 11.36 9.99
C LEU A 345 11.43 11.41 9.03
N GLY A 346 10.32 11.93 9.52
CA GLY A 346 9.15 12.19 8.73
C GLY A 346 9.35 13.31 7.71
N GLY A 347 8.52 13.34 6.70
CA GLY A 347 8.56 14.35 5.65
C GLY A 347 7.22 14.49 4.96
N LEU A 348 7.13 15.47 4.07
CA LEU A 348 5.94 15.77 3.31
C LEU A 348 6.24 15.67 1.82
N HIS A 349 5.38 15.01 1.07
CA HIS A 349 5.47 14.90 -0.38
C HIS A 349 4.20 15.45 -1.03
N ARG A 350 4.37 16.15 -2.15
CA ARG A 350 3.29 16.53 -3.03
C ARG A 350 2.99 15.38 -3.96
N ASN A 351 1.77 14.86 -3.88
CA ASN A 351 1.28 13.78 -4.70
C ASN A 351 0.40 14.34 -5.83
N THR A 352 0.48 13.71 -7.00
CA THR A 352 -0.31 14.07 -8.17
C THR A 352 -1.30 12.95 -8.49
N PHE A 353 -2.55 13.28 -8.82
CA PHE A 353 -3.54 12.33 -9.29
C PHE A 353 -4.45 12.93 -10.36
N LEU A 354 -5.14 12.06 -11.10
CA LEU A 354 -6.06 12.44 -12.17
C LEU A 354 -7.51 12.55 -11.66
N ARG A 355 -8.32 13.35 -12.32
CA ARG A 355 -9.79 13.29 -12.20
C ARG A 355 -10.32 12.07 -12.96
N SER A 356 -9.96 10.89 -12.49
CA SER A 356 -10.17 9.62 -13.19
C SER A 356 -11.62 9.34 -13.60
N PRO A 357 -12.66 9.69 -12.83
CA PRO A 357 -14.05 9.50 -13.27
C PRO A 357 -14.41 10.23 -14.57
N GLU A 358 -13.78 11.39 -14.85
CA GLU A 358 -13.96 12.11 -16.10
C GLU A 358 -13.10 11.56 -17.24
N LEU A 359 -11.88 11.15 -16.92
CA LEU A 359 -10.82 10.89 -17.88
C LEU A 359 -10.73 9.42 -18.30
N LEU A 360 -11.09 8.48 -17.42
CA LEU A 360 -10.91 7.05 -17.65
C LEU A 360 -12.24 6.35 -17.95
N ASP A 361 -12.19 5.31 -18.78
CA ASP A 361 -13.27 4.36 -18.96
C ASP A 361 -13.22 3.25 -17.88
N ALA A 362 -14.21 2.36 -17.84
CA ALA A 362 -14.32 1.27 -16.88
C ALA A 362 -13.16 0.25 -16.96
N THR A 363 -12.34 0.29 -18.01
CA THR A 363 -11.14 -0.55 -18.17
C THR A 363 -9.85 0.24 -17.95
N LEU A 364 -9.94 1.41 -17.30
CA LEU A 364 -8.83 2.29 -16.96
C LEU A 364 -8.14 2.95 -18.18
N ARG A 365 -8.74 2.89 -19.37
CA ARG A 365 -8.21 3.56 -20.56
C ARG A 365 -8.53 5.05 -20.53
N LEU A 366 -7.56 5.84 -20.95
CA LEU A 366 -7.78 7.27 -21.18
C LEU A 366 -8.79 7.45 -22.34
N ARG A 367 -9.89 8.15 -22.09
CA ARG A 367 -10.98 8.32 -23.07
C ARG A 367 -10.52 9.03 -24.33
N SER A 368 -9.61 10.02 -24.22
CA SER A 368 -9.03 10.75 -25.35
C SER A 368 -8.04 9.89 -26.15
N ARG A 369 -7.37 8.93 -25.49
CA ARG A 369 -6.33 8.08 -26.10
C ARG A 369 -6.42 6.64 -25.57
N PRO A 370 -7.35 5.82 -26.10
CA PRO A 370 -7.67 4.49 -25.56
C PRO A 370 -6.51 3.48 -25.56
N ALA A 371 -5.39 3.76 -26.26
CA ALA A 371 -4.18 2.96 -26.18
C ALA A 371 -3.45 3.08 -24.83
N ILE A 372 -3.72 4.13 -24.05
CA ILE A 372 -3.09 4.40 -22.78
C ILE A 372 -4.05 4.05 -21.63
N ARG A 373 -3.56 3.27 -20.67
CA ARG A 373 -4.19 3.04 -19.37
C ARG A 373 -3.45 3.73 -18.25
N PHE A 374 -4.17 4.07 -17.21
CA PHE A 374 -3.57 4.54 -15.96
C PHE A 374 -3.84 3.54 -14.84
N ALA A 375 -2.86 3.36 -13.93
CA ALA A 375 -2.99 2.45 -12.81
C ALA A 375 -2.31 2.97 -11.54
N GLY A 376 -2.81 2.53 -10.39
CA GLY A 376 -2.27 2.88 -9.09
C GLY A 376 -2.69 4.27 -8.60
N GLN A 377 -1.94 4.82 -7.66
CA GLN A 377 -2.32 6.03 -6.92
C GLN A 377 -2.55 7.26 -7.81
N VAL A 378 -1.91 7.34 -8.98
CA VAL A 378 -2.17 8.38 -9.98
C VAL A 378 -3.63 8.43 -10.43
N THR A 379 -4.38 7.34 -10.31
CA THR A 379 -5.83 7.29 -10.60
C THR A 379 -6.70 7.80 -9.46
N GLY A 380 -6.12 8.19 -8.32
CA GLY A 380 -6.87 8.60 -7.13
C GLY A 380 -7.38 7.45 -6.26
N CYS A 381 -6.89 6.22 -6.45
CA CYS A 381 -6.98 5.22 -5.39
C CYS A 381 -5.90 5.50 -4.34
N GLU A 382 -6.25 5.39 -3.07
CA GLU A 382 -5.30 5.66 -1.99
C GLU A 382 -4.95 4.36 -1.26
N GLY A 383 -3.63 4.17 -1.04
CA GLY A 383 -3.06 3.02 -0.34
C GLY A 383 -2.26 2.08 -1.23
N TYR A 384 -1.34 1.36 -0.58
CA TYR A 384 -0.42 0.45 -1.27
C TYR A 384 -1.13 -0.70 -1.97
N VAL A 385 -2.05 -1.36 -1.25
CA VAL A 385 -2.76 -2.50 -1.79
C VAL A 385 -3.78 -2.09 -2.84
N GLU A 386 -4.43 -0.94 -2.67
CA GLU A 386 -5.34 -0.38 -3.67
C GLU A 386 -4.60 -0.04 -4.96
N SER A 387 -3.41 0.55 -4.84
CA SER A 387 -2.56 0.84 -6.01
C SER A 387 -2.18 -0.44 -6.75
N ALA A 388 -1.76 -1.49 -6.03
CA ALA A 388 -1.46 -2.79 -6.60
C ALA A 388 -2.70 -3.44 -7.25
N ALA A 389 -3.88 -3.34 -6.60
CA ALA A 389 -5.14 -3.87 -7.11
C ALA A 389 -5.55 -3.26 -8.45
N ILE A 390 -5.40 -1.93 -8.57
CA ILE A 390 -5.66 -1.24 -9.85
C ILE A 390 -4.61 -1.61 -10.90
N GLY A 391 -3.35 -1.82 -10.50
CA GLY A 391 -2.32 -2.39 -11.37
C GLY A 391 -2.66 -3.78 -11.88
N LEU A 392 -3.14 -4.67 -10.99
CA LEU A 392 -3.60 -6.01 -11.33
C LEU A 392 -4.72 -5.96 -12.38
N LEU A 393 -5.73 -5.12 -12.16
CA LEU A 393 -6.83 -4.97 -13.10
C LEU A 393 -6.37 -4.41 -14.45
N ALA A 394 -5.52 -3.36 -14.44
CA ALA A 394 -4.99 -2.76 -15.67
C ALA A 394 -4.22 -3.79 -16.52
N GLY A 395 -3.38 -4.62 -15.88
CA GLY A 395 -2.65 -5.69 -16.55
C GLY A 395 -3.59 -6.75 -17.14
N ARG A 396 -4.59 -7.21 -16.38
CA ARG A 396 -5.58 -8.19 -16.85
C ARG A 396 -6.47 -7.64 -17.96
N PHE A 397 -6.91 -6.39 -17.89
CA PHE A 397 -7.70 -5.76 -18.94
C PHE A 397 -6.90 -5.62 -20.24
N ALA A 398 -5.63 -5.21 -20.14
CA ALA A 398 -4.74 -5.14 -21.28
C ALA A 398 -4.50 -6.53 -21.91
N ALA A 399 -4.29 -7.56 -21.08
CA ALA A 399 -4.11 -8.93 -21.54
C ALA A 399 -5.36 -9.47 -22.29
N ALA A 400 -6.56 -9.22 -21.75
CA ALA A 400 -7.81 -9.63 -22.38
C ALA A 400 -8.00 -8.95 -23.75
N GLU A 401 -7.74 -7.65 -23.83
CA GLU A 401 -7.84 -6.89 -25.08
C GLU A 401 -6.84 -7.39 -26.14
N LEU A 402 -5.60 -7.67 -25.75
CA LEU A 402 -4.59 -8.25 -26.64
C LEU A 402 -4.96 -9.66 -27.12
N ALA A 403 -5.72 -10.40 -26.34
CA ALA A 403 -6.30 -11.67 -26.73
C ALA A 403 -7.53 -11.51 -27.67
N GLY A 404 -7.95 -10.29 -27.97
CA GLY A 404 -9.18 -10.02 -28.72
C GLY A 404 -10.48 -10.26 -27.93
N ALA A 405 -10.37 -10.38 -26.60
CA ALA A 405 -11.50 -10.58 -25.71
C ALA A 405 -11.96 -9.25 -25.08
N THR A 406 -13.22 -9.16 -24.71
CA THR A 406 -13.73 -8.04 -23.93
C THR A 406 -13.23 -8.18 -22.48
N PRO A 407 -12.58 -7.14 -21.90
CA PRO A 407 -12.17 -7.18 -20.51
C PRO A 407 -13.36 -7.42 -19.57
N ALA A 408 -13.27 -8.43 -18.71
CA ALA A 408 -14.28 -8.73 -17.72
C ALA A 408 -14.13 -7.78 -16.52
N ILE A 409 -15.12 -6.93 -16.30
CA ILE A 409 -15.15 -5.99 -15.17
C ILE A 409 -15.54 -6.76 -13.90
N PRO A 410 -14.79 -6.63 -12.78
CA PRO A 410 -15.18 -7.28 -11.53
C PRO A 410 -16.51 -6.69 -10.99
N PRO A 411 -17.40 -7.52 -10.44
CA PRO A 411 -18.67 -7.06 -9.87
C PRO A 411 -18.46 -6.03 -8.76
N VAL A 412 -19.31 -5.02 -8.70
CA VAL A 412 -19.25 -3.94 -7.70
C VAL A 412 -19.44 -4.42 -6.26
N GLU A 413 -19.95 -5.65 -6.07
CA GLU A 413 -20.04 -6.34 -4.79
C GLU A 413 -18.67 -6.81 -4.26
N THR A 414 -17.64 -6.91 -5.11
CA THR A 414 -16.26 -7.25 -4.74
C THR A 414 -15.50 -6.00 -4.28
N ALA A 415 -14.42 -6.17 -3.53
CA ALA A 415 -13.56 -5.05 -3.16
C ALA A 415 -12.86 -4.43 -4.38
N LEU A 416 -12.43 -5.27 -5.32
CA LEU A 416 -11.87 -4.85 -6.61
C LEU A 416 -12.88 -4.04 -7.43
N GLY A 417 -14.11 -4.54 -7.58
CA GLY A 417 -15.14 -3.86 -8.36
C GLY A 417 -15.62 -2.56 -7.72
N ALA A 418 -15.78 -2.53 -6.39
CA ALA A 418 -16.15 -1.32 -5.65
C ALA A 418 -15.10 -0.22 -5.78
N LEU A 419 -13.81 -0.59 -5.69
CA LEU A 419 -12.69 0.33 -5.87
C LEU A 419 -12.62 0.85 -7.31
N LEU A 420 -12.77 -0.02 -8.30
CA LEU A 420 -12.78 0.34 -9.72
C LEU A 420 -13.94 1.27 -10.06
N ALA A 421 -15.14 0.99 -9.57
CA ALA A 421 -16.33 1.83 -9.78
C ALA A 421 -16.14 3.24 -9.18
N HIS A 422 -15.50 3.35 -8.01
CA HIS A 422 -15.14 4.64 -7.43
C HIS A 422 -14.21 5.45 -8.34
N ILE A 423 -13.21 4.79 -8.96
CA ILE A 423 -12.21 5.45 -9.81
C ILE A 423 -12.79 5.84 -11.17
N THR A 424 -13.70 5.03 -11.75
CA THR A 424 -14.00 5.14 -13.18
C THR A 424 -15.37 5.71 -13.51
N GLY A 425 -16.25 6.04 -12.53
CA GLY A 425 -17.47 6.61 -13.00
C GLY A 425 -18.62 6.86 -12.06
N GLU A 426 -18.64 6.33 -10.86
CA GLU A 426 -19.77 6.56 -9.95
C GLU A 426 -19.56 7.78 -9.05
N ALA A 427 -18.32 8.21 -8.85
CA ALA A 427 -18.02 9.43 -8.13
C ALA A 427 -18.33 10.65 -8.99
N ARG A 428 -18.98 11.68 -8.38
CA ARG A 428 -19.12 12.98 -9.04
C ARG A 428 -17.72 13.60 -9.17
N ALA A 429 -17.30 13.91 -10.38
CA ALA A 429 -15.96 14.41 -10.67
C ALA A 429 -15.59 15.66 -9.86
N GLU A 430 -16.57 16.52 -9.55
CA GLU A 430 -16.40 17.74 -8.75
C GLU A 430 -16.02 17.46 -7.28
N SER A 431 -16.48 16.32 -6.72
CA SER A 431 -16.23 15.90 -5.35
C SER A 431 -15.30 14.70 -5.25
N TYR A 432 -14.63 14.31 -6.36
CA TYR A 432 -13.74 13.18 -6.38
C TYR A 432 -12.53 13.42 -5.48
N GLN A 433 -12.33 12.51 -4.54
CA GLN A 433 -11.21 12.52 -3.61
C GLN A 433 -10.53 11.15 -3.61
N PRO A 434 -9.20 11.08 -3.48
CA PRO A 434 -8.50 9.84 -3.25
C PRO A 434 -9.11 9.08 -2.06
N MET A 435 -9.31 7.76 -2.22
CA MET A 435 -9.97 6.97 -1.20
C MET A 435 -9.38 5.56 -1.11
N ASN A 436 -9.28 5.07 0.13
CA ASN A 436 -9.01 3.67 0.39
C ASN A 436 -10.26 2.82 0.20
N VAL A 437 -10.09 1.54 -0.12
CA VAL A 437 -11.20 0.58 -0.13
C VAL A 437 -11.84 0.51 1.25
N ASN A 438 -13.16 0.65 1.30
CA ASN A 438 -13.95 0.57 2.51
C ASN A 438 -15.38 0.12 2.17
N PHE A 439 -16.13 -0.40 3.14
CA PHE A 439 -17.49 -0.90 2.89
C PHE A 439 -18.52 0.18 2.45
N GLY A 440 -18.16 1.47 2.55
CA GLY A 440 -18.98 2.55 2.01
C GLY A 440 -18.99 2.62 0.48
N LEU A 441 -17.99 2.02 -0.17
CA LEU A 441 -17.92 1.91 -1.64
C LEU A 441 -18.79 0.78 -2.21
N PHE A 442 -19.18 -0.18 -1.36
CA PHE A 442 -19.96 -1.34 -1.81
C PHE A 442 -21.45 -1.01 -1.91
N PRO A 443 -22.18 -1.65 -2.83
CA PRO A 443 -23.63 -1.55 -2.85
C PRO A 443 -24.22 -1.92 -1.49
N PRO A 444 -25.17 -1.17 -0.96
CA PRO A 444 -25.70 -1.38 0.39
C PRO A 444 -26.31 -2.77 0.56
N ILE A 445 -26.20 -3.30 1.79
CA ILE A 445 -26.91 -4.51 2.18
C ILE A 445 -28.38 -4.14 2.42
N THR A 446 -29.28 -4.80 1.71
CA THR A 446 -30.74 -4.62 1.86
C THR A 446 -31.27 -5.41 3.06
N GLY A 447 -32.28 -4.86 3.75
CA GLY A 447 -32.93 -5.48 4.89
C GLY A 447 -32.40 -5.07 6.26
N ARG A 448 -33.14 -5.47 7.33
CA ARG A 448 -32.74 -5.23 8.73
C ARG A 448 -31.65 -6.21 9.15
N THR A 449 -30.44 -5.72 9.39
CA THR A 449 -29.28 -6.52 9.86
C THR A 449 -28.77 -5.96 11.18
N LYS A 450 -28.31 -6.85 12.08
CA LYS A 450 -27.56 -6.44 13.27
C LYS A 450 -26.23 -5.82 12.83
N LYS A 451 -25.78 -4.78 13.51
CA LYS A 451 -24.52 -4.07 13.20
C LYS A 451 -23.32 -5.02 13.20
N ALA A 452 -23.32 -6.03 14.08
CA ALA A 452 -22.25 -7.03 14.17
C ALA A 452 -22.14 -7.91 12.91
N ASP A 453 -23.28 -8.28 12.30
CA ASP A 453 -23.33 -9.22 11.18
C ASP A 453 -23.13 -8.53 9.82
N ARG A 454 -23.30 -7.19 9.79
CA ARG A 454 -23.32 -6.43 8.54
C ARG A 454 -22.01 -6.55 7.74
N LYS A 455 -20.86 -6.53 8.42
CA LYS A 455 -19.57 -6.67 7.76
C LYS A 455 -19.42 -8.04 7.11
N LYS A 456 -19.79 -9.10 7.83
CA LYS A 456 -19.76 -10.46 7.32
C LYS A 456 -20.67 -10.64 6.09
N MET A 457 -21.83 -9.99 6.06
CA MET A 457 -22.71 -10.04 4.88
C MET A 457 -22.09 -9.39 3.65
N TYR A 458 -21.32 -8.29 3.81
CA TYR A 458 -20.55 -7.72 2.70
C TYR A 458 -19.50 -8.69 2.19
N THR A 459 -18.73 -9.29 3.08
CA THR A 459 -17.63 -10.18 2.68
C THR A 459 -18.13 -11.50 2.09
N ASP A 460 -19.20 -12.09 2.61
CA ASP A 460 -19.81 -13.30 2.04
C ASP A 460 -20.38 -13.04 0.64
N ARG A 461 -21.07 -11.91 0.45
CA ARG A 461 -21.59 -11.48 -0.86
C ARG A 461 -20.45 -11.28 -1.87
N ALA A 462 -19.39 -10.60 -1.46
CA ALA A 462 -18.23 -10.34 -2.31
C ALA A 462 -17.52 -11.62 -2.74
N ARG A 463 -17.34 -12.59 -1.82
CA ARG A 463 -16.75 -13.91 -2.15
C ARG A 463 -17.58 -14.67 -3.17
N ALA A 464 -18.90 -14.66 -3.03
CA ALA A 464 -19.79 -15.30 -4.00
C ALA A 464 -19.72 -14.60 -5.38
N ALA A 465 -19.71 -13.27 -5.40
CA ALA A 465 -19.59 -12.49 -6.63
C ALA A 465 -18.23 -12.73 -7.31
N LEU A 466 -17.13 -12.74 -6.54
CA LEU A 466 -15.79 -13.03 -7.07
C LEU A 466 -15.71 -14.44 -7.67
N ALA A 467 -16.24 -15.45 -6.97
CA ALA A 467 -16.23 -16.81 -7.47
C ALA A 467 -17.01 -16.95 -8.79
N GLY A 468 -18.17 -16.30 -8.90
CA GLY A 468 -18.94 -16.23 -10.14
C GLY A 468 -18.18 -15.54 -11.29
N TRP A 469 -17.54 -14.42 -11.00
CA TRP A 469 -16.75 -13.67 -11.97
C TRP A 469 -15.50 -14.42 -12.46
N MET A 470 -14.83 -15.16 -11.57
CA MET A 470 -13.65 -15.97 -11.94
C MET A 470 -14.01 -17.21 -12.75
N ALA A 471 -15.26 -17.70 -12.66
CA ALA A 471 -15.74 -18.87 -13.39
C ALA A 471 -16.30 -18.53 -14.79
N ALA A 472 -16.62 -17.26 -15.06
CA ALA A 472 -17.14 -16.76 -16.32
C ALA A 472 -16.02 -16.47 -17.33
#